data_92f0e896474af8535905f90c8e8b275a
#
_entry.id   92f0e896474af8535905f90c8e8b275a
#
_cell.length_a   1.000
_cell.length_b   1.000
_cell.length_c   1.000
_cell.angle_alpha   90.00
_cell.angle_beta   90.00
_cell.angle_gamma   90.00
#
_symmetry.space_group_name_H-M   'P 1'
#
loop_
_entity.id
_entity.type
_entity.pdbx_description
1 polymer ?
#
loop_
_entity_poly.entity_id
_entity_poly.type
_entity_poly.pdbx_seq_one_letter_code
_entity_poly.pdbx_strand_id
1 'polypeptide(L)'
;MKTKTGMKKLGVLLLIPFMAMNIACTKASTASAGTAASAKETPAETTVQNNTTETDANTAAVNTSAETGEYFTDRDMEQTADLTNAVTYTVEDNQDINITEEGVYVLKGSAKEVTVTVDAADDAKVQIVLDGVTITNTDSPCIYVKNADKVFVTTTSGSENKLSVTGTFTADGDTNTDAVIFSKDDVTLNGLGTLTVESTDNGITSKDDLKVTGGTYVITAANKGLEANDSIRIAGGKLTIDATDDGLHAEDDDDDTTGFIYISGGDITVTCQDDAMHATTTLVVDGGTLNLTGGEGLEATDITINDGDITINASDDGINAGQKSDSCAVQITINGGTIRITMNGFDTDAIDSNGALTVNGGTIDITGQSSFDCDGKATYNGGTIIVNGETVNTITNQMMGGMGMQGGHGAWDQMNGSEMPAEGEFPQDGQMPQMGEMPSEGMQGGHHGGMRPGMNGNMNGFQQNGNTQQGTTENSTTQNSTTGSDTTQNF
;
A
#
# COMPACT_ATOMS: atom_id res chain seq x y z
N MET A 1 -17.33 -37.03 -12.64
CA MET A 1 -16.13 -36.95 -13.45
C MET A 1 -16.46 -36.11 -14.69
N LYS A 2 -16.32 -34.80 -14.62
CA LYS A 2 -16.45 -33.84 -15.74
C LYS A 2 -15.23 -32.94 -15.71
N THR A 3 -14.35 -33.16 -16.65
CA THR A 3 -13.15 -32.39 -16.89
C THR A 3 -13.54 -31.02 -17.42
N LYS A 4 -13.21 -29.95 -16.70
CA LYS A 4 -13.22 -28.57 -17.21
C LYS A 4 -11.91 -28.32 -17.95
N THR A 5 -12.02 -28.10 -19.24
CA THR A 5 -10.91 -27.71 -20.10
C THR A 5 -10.81 -26.18 -20.04
N GLY A 6 -9.78 -25.68 -19.39
CA GLY A 6 -9.48 -24.24 -19.40
C GLY A 6 -8.98 -23.81 -20.78
N MET A 7 -9.62 -22.85 -21.39
CA MET A 7 -9.17 -22.20 -22.63
C MET A 7 -8.19 -21.08 -22.24
N LYS A 8 -6.91 -21.30 -22.49
CA LYS A 8 -5.90 -20.24 -22.43
C LYS A 8 -6.15 -19.25 -23.57
N LYS A 9 -6.41 -18.01 -23.28
CA LYS A 9 -6.43 -16.92 -24.25
C LYS A 9 -5.02 -16.68 -24.77
N LEU A 10 -4.80 -16.99 -26.04
CA LEU A 10 -3.56 -16.75 -26.77
C LEU A 10 -3.51 -15.27 -27.16
N GLY A 11 -2.74 -14.47 -26.49
CA GLY A 11 -2.50 -13.07 -26.86
C GLY A 11 -1.76 -13.00 -28.20
N VAL A 12 -2.36 -12.35 -29.18
CA VAL A 12 -1.74 -12.04 -30.46
C VAL A 12 -0.96 -10.75 -30.33
N LEU A 13 0.36 -10.87 -30.24
CA LEU A 13 1.31 -9.74 -30.30
C LEU A 13 1.31 -9.16 -31.71
N LEU A 14 0.68 -8.00 -31.89
CA LEU A 14 0.70 -7.27 -33.16
C LEU A 14 1.90 -6.31 -33.17
N LEU A 15 2.97 -6.70 -33.84
CA LEU A 15 4.12 -5.84 -34.13
C LEU A 15 3.73 -4.81 -35.19
N ILE A 16 3.63 -3.53 -34.83
CA ILE A 16 3.50 -2.42 -35.77
C ILE A 16 4.89 -1.81 -35.98
N PRO A 17 5.39 -1.72 -37.25
CA PRO A 17 6.68 -1.12 -37.51
C PRO A 17 6.59 0.42 -37.46
N PHE A 18 7.43 1.03 -36.66
CA PHE A 18 7.65 2.48 -36.60
C PHE A 18 8.25 2.96 -37.94
N MET A 19 7.49 3.78 -38.65
CA MET A 19 7.98 4.49 -39.84
C MET A 19 8.36 5.91 -39.44
N ALA A 20 9.65 6.17 -39.33
CA ALA A 20 10.17 7.50 -39.06
C ALA A 20 9.93 8.41 -40.28
N MET A 21 9.16 9.47 -40.10
CA MET A 21 8.94 10.50 -41.13
C MET A 21 9.71 11.76 -40.77
N ASN A 22 10.86 11.96 -41.43
CA ASN A 22 11.61 13.22 -41.35
C ASN A 22 10.86 14.31 -42.13
N ILE A 23 10.45 15.37 -41.43
CA ILE A 23 9.97 16.60 -42.07
C ILE A 23 11.03 17.68 -41.89
N ALA A 24 11.68 18.05 -42.96
CA ALA A 24 12.57 19.19 -43.01
C ALA A 24 11.76 20.49 -43.16
N CYS A 25 11.93 21.43 -42.22
CA CYS A 25 11.40 22.78 -42.36
C CYS A 25 12.41 23.68 -43.06
N THR A 26 12.08 24.12 -44.26
CA THR A 26 12.76 25.21 -44.97
C THR A 26 12.25 26.58 -44.48
N LYS A 27 13.21 27.48 -44.24
CA LYS A 27 12.98 28.91 -43.97
C LYS A 27 12.48 29.62 -45.21
N ALA A 28 11.49 30.49 -45.10
CA ALA A 28 11.25 31.57 -46.02
C ALA A 28 11.12 32.90 -45.26
N SER A 29 12.03 33.80 -45.58
CA SER A 29 12.03 35.22 -45.17
C SER A 29 11.18 36.06 -46.11
N THR A 30 10.37 36.98 -45.64
CA THR A 30 10.01 38.18 -46.38
C THR A 30 9.84 39.37 -45.43
N ALA A 31 10.54 40.43 -45.76
CA ALA A 31 10.52 41.77 -45.14
C ALA A 31 9.42 42.66 -45.75
N SER A 32 8.90 43.61 -44.95
CA SER A 32 8.55 44.98 -45.37
C SER A 32 7.88 45.69 -44.19
N ALA A 33 8.48 46.68 -43.59
CA ALA A 33 8.56 48.12 -43.85
C ALA A 33 7.36 48.99 -43.39
N GLY A 34 7.68 49.94 -42.53
CA GLY A 34 7.06 51.26 -42.43
C GLY A 34 6.23 51.48 -41.16
N THR A 35 6.40 52.44 -40.38
CA THR A 35 6.91 53.76 -40.20
C THR A 35 6.45 54.33 -38.84
N ALA A 36 7.40 54.93 -38.14
CA ALA A 36 7.42 56.22 -37.45
C ALA A 36 6.45 56.50 -36.27
N ALA A 37 6.94 56.87 -35.22
CA ALA A 37 7.51 58.01 -34.46
C ALA A 37 6.74 58.17 -33.14
N SER A 38 7.26 58.53 -32.03
CA SER A 38 8.07 59.62 -31.51
C SER A 38 8.24 59.45 -30.00
N ALA A 39 9.45 59.46 -29.56
CA ALA A 39 10.16 60.30 -28.59
C ALA A 39 9.61 60.45 -27.15
N LYS A 40 10.43 60.18 -26.17
CA LYS A 40 11.22 61.04 -25.22
C LYS A 40 11.20 60.43 -23.83
N GLU A 41 12.16 60.27 -23.02
CA GLU A 41 13.50 60.78 -22.73
C GLU A 41 14.14 59.86 -21.67
N THR A 42 15.45 59.72 -21.74
CA THR A 42 16.37 59.09 -20.76
C THR A 42 16.69 60.04 -19.60
N PRO A 43 17.23 59.61 -18.44
CA PRO A 43 18.67 59.42 -18.36
C PRO A 43 19.24 58.25 -17.52
N ALA A 44 20.33 57.72 -18.08
CA ALA A 44 21.69 57.54 -17.56
C ALA A 44 21.95 56.62 -16.34
N GLU A 45 22.60 55.55 -16.66
CA GLU A 45 23.96 55.07 -16.32
C GLU A 45 24.25 54.70 -14.85
N THR A 46 24.64 53.43 -14.67
CA THR A 46 25.98 53.09 -14.18
C THR A 46 26.28 51.60 -14.49
N THR A 47 27.27 51.39 -15.33
CA THR A 47 27.91 50.10 -15.63
C THR A 47 28.74 49.62 -14.46
N VAL A 48 28.53 48.37 -14.05
CA VAL A 48 29.56 47.55 -13.39
C VAL A 48 29.67 46.24 -14.14
N GLN A 49 30.76 46.09 -14.87
CA GLN A 49 31.19 44.79 -15.40
C GLN A 49 31.69 43.95 -14.25
N ASN A 50 31.12 42.75 -14.08
CA ASN A 50 31.81 41.68 -13.39
C ASN A 50 31.79 40.44 -14.29
N ASN A 51 32.99 40.12 -14.74
CA ASN A 51 33.35 38.89 -15.40
C ASN A 51 33.22 37.77 -14.37
N THR A 52 32.30 36.81 -14.62
CA THR A 52 32.40 35.49 -14.02
C THR A 52 32.17 34.44 -15.09
N THR A 53 33.14 33.60 -15.19
CA THR A 53 33.30 32.40 -15.96
C THR A 53 32.02 31.54 -15.95
N GLU A 54 31.51 31.26 -17.17
CA GLU A 54 30.51 30.22 -17.38
C GLU A 54 31.14 28.85 -17.04
N THR A 55 30.62 28.22 -16.00
CA THR A 55 30.73 26.79 -15.79
C THR A 55 29.44 26.18 -16.28
N ASP A 56 29.52 25.45 -17.37
CA ASP A 56 28.45 24.59 -17.86
C ASP A 56 28.04 23.61 -16.76
N ALA A 57 26.96 23.94 -16.07
CA ALA A 57 26.20 22.95 -15.30
C ALA A 57 25.17 22.36 -16.26
N ASN A 58 25.52 21.23 -16.82
CA ASN A 58 24.59 20.35 -17.54
C ASN A 58 23.65 19.76 -16.50
N THR A 59 22.63 20.51 -16.11
CA THR A 59 21.46 19.98 -15.42
C THR A 59 20.64 19.23 -16.47
N ALA A 60 20.81 17.92 -16.51
CA ALA A 60 19.83 17.05 -17.12
C ALA A 60 18.51 17.29 -16.39
N ALA A 61 17.61 18.04 -17.00
CA ALA A 61 16.23 18.07 -16.59
C ALA A 61 15.69 16.65 -16.74
N VAL A 62 15.56 15.96 -15.63
CA VAL A 62 14.78 14.73 -15.55
C VAL A 62 13.35 15.17 -15.88
N ASN A 63 12.86 14.76 -17.05
CA ASN A 63 11.47 14.94 -17.44
C ASN A 63 10.62 14.01 -16.54
N THR A 64 10.23 14.50 -15.37
CA THR A 64 9.20 13.91 -14.54
C THR A 64 7.83 14.46 -14.94
N SER A 65 7.42 14.26 -16.17
CA SER A 65 6.01 14.19 -16.50
C SER A 65 5.69 12.72 -16.71
N ALA A 66 5.50 11.98 -15.62
CA ALA A 66 4.71 10.76 -15.67
C ALA A 66 3.38 11.16 -16.33
N GLU A 67 3.05 10.50 -17.44
CA GLU A 67 1.78 10.73 -18.12
C GLU A 67 0.69 10.24 -17.16
N THR A 68 0.07 11.14 -16.37
CA THR A 68 -1.05 10.82 -15.48
C THR A 68 -2.19 10.09 -16.22
N GLY A 69 -2.23 10.15 -17.56
CA GLY A 69 -3.16 9.40 -18.41
C GLY A 69 -2.91 7.89 -18.46
N GLU A 70 -1.80 7.39 -17.96
CA GLU A 70 -1.56 5.94 -17.88
C GLU A 70 -2.25 5.30 -16.66
N TYR A 71 -2.35 6.04 -15.56
CA TYR A 71 -2.91 5.54 -14.29
C TYR A 71 -4.39 5.90 -14.08
N PHE A 72 -4.85 7.00 -14.68
CA PHE A 72 -6.23 7.50 -14.53
C PHE A 72 -6.81 7.90 -15.87
N THR A 73 -8.05 7.50 -16.13
CA THR A 73 -8.82 7.99 -17.29
C THR A 73 -9.46 9.34 -16.99
N ASP A 74 -9.88 10.08 -18.03
CA ASP A 74 -10.64 11.32 -17.85
C ASP A 74 -11.90 11.11 -16.98
N ARG A 75 -12.56 9.95 -17.13
CA ARG A 75 -13.77 9.61 -16.35
C ARG A 75 -13.45 9.31 -14.88
N ASP A 76 -12.29 8.73 -14.57
CA ASP A 76 -11.85 8.54 -13.19
C ASP A 76 -11.71 9.90 -12.46
N MET A 77 -11.29 10.93 -13.19
CA MET A 77 -11.06 12.29 -12.67
C MET A 77 -12.32 13.16 -12.59
N GLU A 78 -13.46 12.71 -13.14
CA GLU A 78 -14.73 13.42 -13.05
C GLU A 78 -15.28 13.32 -11.63
N GLN A 79 -15.49 14.51 -10.99
CA GLN A 79 -15.95 14.58 -9.60
C GLN A 79 -17.47 14.73 -9.48
N THR A 80 -18.21 14.71 -10.59
CA THR A 80 -19.67 14.88 -10.61
C THR A 80 -20.27 13.93 -11.63
N ALA A 81 -21.41 13.30 -11.25
CA ALA A 81 -22.17 12.45 -12.15
C ALA A 81 -23.15 13.24 -13.03
N ASP A 82 -23.36 12.80 -14.27
CA ASP A 82 -24.50 13.26 -15.08
C ASP A 82 -25.78 12.56 -14.62
N LEU A 83 -26.66 13.30 -13.96
CA LEU A 83 -27.90 12.80 -13.40
C LEU A 83 -29.11 12.85 -14.39
N THR A 84 -28.91 13.22 -15.68
CA THR A 84 -29.99 13.42 -16.65
C THR A 84 -30.88 12.19 -16.81
N ASN A 85 -30.28 10.99 -16.80
CA ASN A 85 -30.99 9.70 -16.92
C ASN A 85 -30.79 8.82 -15.67
N ALA A 86 -30.43 9.41 -14.54
CA ALA A 86 -30.13 8.63 -13.35
C ALA A 86 -31.41 7.99 -12.77
N VAL A 87 -31.26 6.76 -12.32
CA VAL A 87 -32.28 6.06 -11.52
C VAL A 87 -32.04 6.38 -10.05
N THR A 88 -33.08 6.82 -9.34
CA THR A 88 -32.93 7.14 -7.92
C THR A 88 -33.60 6.08 -7.06
N TYR A 89 -32.90 5.56 -6.10
CA TYR A 89 -33.37 4.68 -5.04
C TYR A 89 -33.36 5.41 -3.69
N THR A 90 -34.47 5.30 -2.96
CA THR A 90 -34.45 5.56 -1.52
C THR A 90 -34.33 4.21 -0.84
N VAL A 91 -33.28 4.05 -0.04
CA VAL A 91 -33.04 2.79 0.65
C VAL A 91 -34.11 2.53 1.72
N GLU A 92 -34.56 1.28 1.84
CA GLU A 92 -35.56 0.84 2.81
C GLU A 92 -35.07 -0.43 3.52
N ASP A 93 -35.40 -0.56 4.81
CA ASP A 93 -34.93 -1.67 5.64
C ASP A 93 -35.23 -3.05 5.02
N ASN A 94 -34.25 -3.93 4.94
CA ASN A 94 -34.35 -5.29 4.42
C ASN A 94 -34.77 -5.37 2.95
N GLN A 95 -34.49 -4.35 2.14
CA GLN A 95 -34.78 -4.32 0.71
C GLN A 95 -33.51 -4.10 -0.08
N ASP A 96 -32.93 -5.17 -0.58
CA ASP A 96 -31.73 -5.12 -1.43
C ASP A 96 -32.04 -4.44 -2.77
N ILE A 97 -31.00 -3.77 -3.31
CA ILE A 97 -31.04 -3.12 -4.60
C ILE A 97 -30.14 -3.91 -5.56
N ASN A 98 -30.72 -4.37 -6.69
CA ASN A 98 -29.95 -5.07 -7.70
C ASN A 98 -29.81 -4.18 -8.95
N ILE A 99 -28.57 -3.89 -9.33
CA ILE A 99 -28.18 -3.12 -10.51
C ILE A 99 -27.61 -4.10 -11.53
N THR A 100 -28.29 -4.24 -12.68
CA THR A 100 -27.94 -5.25 -13.70
C THR A 100 -27.62 -4.61 -15.07
N GLU A 101 -27.63 -3.29 -15.16
CA GLU A 101 -27.41 -2.56 -16.41
C GLU A 101 -26.44 -1.40 -16.18
N GLU A 102 -25.70 -1.02 -17.22
CA GLU A 102 -24.92 0.20 -17.24
C GLU A 102 -25.80 1.42 -16.95
N GLY A 103 -25.31 2.35 -16.12
CA GLY A 103 -26.08 3.55 -15.81
C GLY A 103 -25.58 4.30 -14.58
N VAL A 104 -26.38 5.33 -14.23
CA VAL A 104 -26.15 6.16 -13.05
C VAL A 104 -27.28 5.94 -12.06
N TYR A 105 -26.94 5.57 -10.82
CA TYR A 105 -27.87 5.17 -9.78
C TYR A 105 -27.66 5.99 -8.52
N VAL A 106 -28.64 6.82 -8.15
CA VAL A 106 -28.55 7.70 -6.98
C VAL A 106 -29.15 7.00 -5.77
N LEU A 107 -28.38 6.89 -4.70
CA LEU A 107 -28.81 6.31 -3.43
C LEU A 107 -29.05 7.40 -2.39
N LYS A 108 -30.20 7.36 -1.72
CA LYS A 108 -30.63 8.32 -0.68
C LYS A 108 -31.30 7.63 0.48
N GLY A 109 -31.31 8.31 1.64
CA GLY A 109 -32.08 7.89 2.80
C GLY A 109 -31.27 7.03 3.76
N SER A 110 -31.95 6.37 4.70
CA SER A 110 -31.29 5.56 5.73
C SER A 110 -32.02 4.24 5.89
N ALA A 111 -31.26 3.16 5.91
CA ALA A 111 -31.80 1.81 6.04
C ALA A 111 -30.81 0.86 6.74
N LYS A 112 -31.34 -0.28 7.15
CA LYS A 112 -30.58 -1.39 7.71
C LYS A 112 -30.79 -2.64 6.87
N GLU A 113 -29.77 -3.50 6.87
CA GLU A 113 -29.79 -4.79 6.17
C GLU A 113 -30.16 -4.60 4.70
N VAL A 114 -29.36 -3.79 4.01
CA VAL A 114 -29.49 -3.50 2.58
C VAL A 114 -28.13 -3.68 1.91
N THR A 115 -28.09 -4.54 0.92
CA THR A 115 -26.97 -4.66 -0.01
C THR A 115 -27.36 -4.09 -1.37
N VAL A 116 -26.52 -3.18 -1.86
CA VAL A 116 -26.58 -2.70 -3.24
C VAL A 116 -25.67 -3.59 -4.07
N THR A 117 -26.25 -4.53 -4.79
CA THR A 117 -25.52 -5.46 -5.63
C THR A 117 -25.43 -4.95 -7.07
N VAL A 118 -24.23 -4.91 -7.62
CA VAL A 118 -23.96 -4.70 -9.04
C VAL A 118 -23.63 -6.04 -9.67
N ASP A 119 -24.44 -6.50 -10.63
CA ASP A 119 -24.22 -7.73 -11.40
C ASP A 119 -24.62 -7.43 -12.85
N ALA A 120 -23.77 -6.64 -13.51
CA ALA A 120 -24.02 -6.11 -14.87
C ALA A 120 -23.16 -6.89 -15.90
N ALA A 121 -23.17 -6.44 -17.15
CA ALA A 121 -22.33 -7.05 -18.18
C ALA A 121 -20.84 -6.73 -17.94
N ASP A 122 -19.93 -7.62 -18.42
CA ASP A 122 -18.46 -7.50 -18.25
C ASP A 122 -17.88 -6.21 -18.87
N ASP A 123 -18.61 -5.51 -19.73
CA ASP A 123 -18.20 -4.24 -20.35
C ASP A 123 -19.00 -3.03 -19.81
N ALA A 124 -19.87 -3.25 -18.80
CA ALA A 124 -20.72 -2.21 -18.23
C ALA A 124 -19.94 -1.32 -17.25
N LYS A 125 -20.16 0.00 -17.36
CA LYS A 125 -19.67 1.00 -16.42
C LYS A 125 -20.82 1.53 -15.59
N VAL A 126 -20.85 1.17 -14.31
CA VAL A 126 -21.91 1.56 -13.38
C VAL A 126 -21.42 2.72 -12.50
N GLN A 127 -22.26 3.73 -12.31
CA GLN A 127 -21.98 4.82 -11.38
C GLN A 127 -23.01 4.87 -10.26
N ILE A 128 -22.57 4.59 -9.04
CA ILE A 128 -23.35 4.69 -7.81
C ILE A 128 -23.10 6.07 -7.20
N VAL A 129 -24.14 6.88 -7.11
CA VAL A 129 -24.05 8.25 -6.57
C VAL A 129 -24.63 8.27 -5.16
N LEU A 130 -23.82 8.58 -4.20
CA LEU A 130 -24.19 8.68 -2.78
C LEU A 130 -24.65 10.12 -2.49
N ASP A 131 -25.94 10.31 -2.18
CA ASP A 131 -26.56 11.61 -1.95
C ASP A 131 -27.33 11.63 -0.62
N GLY A 132 -26.60 11.59 0.48
CA GLY A 132 -27.14 11.53 1.83
C GLY A 132 -27.68 10.14 2.18
N VAL A 133 -26.93 9.08 1.86
CA VAL A 133 -27.31 7.70 2.17
C VAL A 133 -26.61 7.20 3.44
N THR A 134 -27.36 6.45 4.25
CA THR A 134 -26.82 5.71 5.40
C THR A 134 -27.30 4.27 5.33
N ILE A 135 -26.38 3.32 5.29
CA ILE A 135 -26.66 1.88 5.34
C ILE A 135 -25.89 1.26 6.50
N THR A 136 -26.56 0.44 7.30
CA THR A 136 -25.95 -0.33 8.37
C THR A 136 -26.37 -1.78 8.26
N ASN A 137 -25.42 -2.64 7.95
CA ASN A 137 -25.62 -4.09 7.85
C ASN A 137 -24.97 -4.81 9.05
N THR A 138 -25.35 -6.05 9.26
CA THR A 138 -24.75 -6.90 10.29
C THR A 138 -23.72 -7.87 9.75
N ASP A 139 -23.88 -8.36 8.51
CA ASP A 139 -23.09 -9.47 8.00
C ASP A 139 -22.82 -9.47 6.49
N SER A 140 -23.18 -8.39 5.80
CA SER A 140 -23.08 -8.29 4.34
C SER A 140 -22.52 -6.94 3.92
N PRO A 141 -21.79 -6.83 2.80
CA PRO A 141 -21.39 -5.55 2.23
C PRO A 141 -22.56 -4.60 2.02
N CYS A 142 -22.36 -3.31 2.23
CA CYS A 142 -23.34 -2.29 1.85
C CYS A 142 -23.39 -2.10 0.31
N ILE A 143 -22.22 -2.23 -0.34
CA ILE A 143 -22.11 -2.25 -1.81
C ILE A 143 -21.31 -3.50 -2.18
N TYR A 144 -21.90 -4.33 -3.04
CA TYR A 144 -21.29 -5.56 -3.53
C TYR A 144 -21.25 -5.60 -5.05
N VAL A 145 -20.10 -5.46 -5.65
CA VAL A 145 -19.90 -5.61 -7.10
C VAL A 145 -19.53 -7.06 -7.38
N LYS A 146 -20.44 -7.76 -8.06
CA LYS A 146 -20.25 -9.15 -8.51
C LYS A 146 -19.67 -9.22 -9.89
N ASN A 147 -20.09 -8.29 -10.76
CA ASN A 147 -19.64 -8.22 -12.14
C ASN A 147 -19.92 -6.85 -12.77
N ALA A 148 -18.90 -6.22 -13.36
CA ALA A 148 -18.94 -5.02 -14.20
C ALA A 148 -17.58 -4.87 -14.90
N ASP A 149 -17.40 -3.89 -15.81
CA ASP A 149 -16.06 -3.44 -16.22
C ASP A 149 -15.46 -2.53 -15.13
N LYS A 150 -16.31 -1.63 -14.59
CA LYS A 150 -15.90 -0.68 -13.56
C LYS A 150 -17.11 -0.10 -12.82
N VAL A 151 -16.91 0.12 -11.51
CA VAL A 151 -17.90 0.83 -10.69
C VAL A 151 -17.30 2.12 -10.15
N PHE A 152 -18.02 3.24 -10.38
CA PHE A 152 -17.72 4.53 -9.76
C PHE A 152 -18.61 4.71 -8.54
N VAL A 153 -18.03 5.03 -7.39
CA VAL A 153 -18.75 5.42 -6.17
C VAL A 153 -18.52 6.91 -5.96
N THR A 154 -19.51 7.72 -6.31
CA THR A 154 -19.42 9.17 -6.39
C THR A 154 -20.22 9.83 -5.29
N THR A 155 -19.59 10.64 -4.43
CA THR A 155 -20.29 11.42 -3.40
C THR A 155 -20.73 12.79 -3.94
N THR A 156 -22.00 13.16 -3.74
CA THR A 156 -22.48 14.48 -4.19
C THR A 156 -21.94 15.60 -3.32
N SER A 157 -21.83 16.81 -3.88
CA SER A 157 -21.30 17.98 -3.17
C SER A 157 -22.07 18.27 -1.89
N GLY A 158 -21.37 18.31 -0.77
CA GLY A 158 -21.92 18.60 0.56
C GLY A 158 -22.78 17.48 1.14
N SER A 159 -22.83 16.31 0.52
CA SER A 159 -23.49 15.14 1.12
C SER A 159 -22.62 14.52 2.20
N GLU A 160 -23.29 14.02 3.24
CA GLU A 160 -22.72 13.17 4.28
C GLU A 160 -23.30 11.77 4.10
N ASN A 161 -22.47 10.79 3.83
CA ASN A 161 -22.86 9.42 3.59
C ASN A 161 -22.19 8.51 4.61
N LYS A 162 -22.87 7.42 4.99
CA LYS A 162 -22.31 6.44 5.91
C LYS A 162 -22.68 5.02 5.49
N LEU A 163 -21.68 4.18 5.35
CA LEU A 163 -21.83 2.75 5.11
C LEU A 163 -21.13 2.00 6.25
N SER A 164 -21.80 1.04 6.88
CA SER A 164 -21.24 0.33 8.01
C SER A 164 -21.68 -1.13 8.08
N VAL A 165 -20.77 -2.00 8.53
CA VAL A 165 -21.04 -3.38 8.91
C VAL A 165 -20.60 -3.58 10.34
N THR A 166 -21.50 -4.14 11.18
CA THR A 166 -21.33 -4.16 12.64
C THR A 166 -21.14 -5.55 13.24
N GLY A 167 -21.29 -6.60 12.46
CA GLY A 167 -21.10 -7.99 12.88
C GLY A 167 -20.11 -8.72 11.98
N THR A 168 -20.15 -10.03 11.94
CA THR A 168 -19.21 -10.85 11.16
C THR A 168 -19.74 -11.01 9.74
N PHE A 169 -18.91 -10.73 8.77
CA PHE A 169 -19.25 -10.92 7.36
C PHE A 169 -19.56 -12.38 7.03
N THR A 170 -20.55 -12.58 6.17
CA THR A 170 -20.94 -13.89 5.65
C THR A 170 -20.55 -14.01 4.19
N ALA A 171 -19.74 -15.00 3.86
CA ALA A 171 -19.26 -15.25 2.50
C ALA A 171 -20.41 -15.55 1.53
N ASP A 172 -20.30 -15.09 0.27
CA ASP A 172 -21.21 -15.46 -0.83
C ASP A 172 -20.62 -16.66 -1.61
N GLY A 173 -21.03 -17.87 -1.23
CA GLY A 173 -20.48 -19.10 -1.77
C GLY A 173 -19.00 -19.26 -1.43
N ASP A 174 -18.14 -19.27 -2.46
CA ASP A 174 -16.68 -19.36 -2.29
C ASP A 174 -16.02 -17.97 -2.24
N THR A 175 -16.80 -16.88 -2.30
CA THR A 175 -16.30 -15.51 -2.23
C THR A 175 -16.33 -15.01 -0.79
N ASN A 176 -15.15 -14.70 -0.22
CA ASN A 176 -15.05 -14.00 1.05
C ASN A 176 -15.38 -12.53 0.83
N THR A 177 -16.55 -12.10 1.28
CA THR A 177 -17.05 -10.72 1.12
C THR A 177 -16.80 -9.94 2.41
N ASP A 178 -15.56 -9.58 2.68
CA ASP A 178 -15.03 -9.09 3.94
C ASP A 178 -14.93 -7.56 4.06
N ALA A 179 -15.59 -6.81 3.19
CA ALA A 179 -15.54 -5.36 3.20
C ALA A 179 -16.93 -4.70 3.14
N VAL A 180 -17.02 -3.47 3.64
CA VAL A 180 -18.24 -2.65 3.56
C VAL A 180 -18.58 -2.30 2.12
N ILE A 181 -17.57 -1.99 1.30
CA ILE A 181 -17.65 -1.94 -0.16
C ILE A 181 -16.74 -3.05 -0.67
N PHE A 182 -17.32 -4.08 -1.24
CA PHE A 182 -16.60 -5.22 -1.80
C PHE A 182 -16.82 -5.30 -3.31
N SER A 183 -15.74 -5.37 -4.06
CA SER A 183 -15.79 -5.48 -5.52
C SER A 183 -14.92 -6.63 -6.02
N LYS A 184 -15.40 -7.33 -7.07
CA LYS A 184 -14.61 -8.28 -7.85
C LYS A 184 -13.93 -7.63 -9.05
N ASP A 185 -14.29 -6.39 -9.35
CA ASP A 185 -13.84 -5.64 -10.52
C ASP A 185 -13.40 -4.23 -10.11
N ASP A 186 -12.96 -3.43 -11.06
CA ASP A 186 -12.47 -2.07 -10.86
C ASP A 186 -13.41 -1.18 -10.04
N VAL A 187 -12.86 -0.46 -9.06
CA VAL A 187 -13.58 0.56 -8.29
C VAL A 187 -12.86 1.90 -8.38
N THR A 188 -13.64 2.96 -8.67
CA THR A 188 -13.16 4.34 -8.54
C THR A 188 -14.01 5.10 -7.53
N LEU A 189 -13.36 5.61 -6.48
CA LEU A 189 -13.94 6.50 -5.47
C LEU A 189 -13.68 7.94 -5.89
N ASN A 190 -14.75 8.75 -6.02
CA ASN A 190 -14.63 10.16 -6.41
C ASN A 190 -15.79 10.99 -5.83
N GLY A 191 -15.83 12.27 -6.18
CA GLY A 191 -16.91 13.17 -5.78
C GLY A 191 -16.46 14.34 -4.92
N LEU A 192 -17.43 15.06 -4.34
CA LEU A 192 -17.22 16.30 -3.59
C LEU A 192 -17.88 16.29 -2.19
N GLY A 193 -18.39 15.13 -1.77
CA GLY A 193 -19.02 14.92 -0.47
C GLY A 193 -18.13 14.08 0.45
N THR A 194 -18.73 13.65 1.56
CA THR A 194 -18.10 12.80 2.56
C THR A 194 -18.68 11.39 2.56
N LEU A 195 -17.84 10.38 2.66
CA LEU A 195 -18.22 9.00 2.95
C LEU A 195 -17.51 8.52 4.21
N THR A 196 -18.29 8.12 5.21
CA THR A 196 -17.80 7.42 6.39
C THR A 196 -18.02 5.92 6.20
N VAL A 197 -16.96 5.14 6.39
CA VAL A 197 -16.98 3.67 6.34
C VAL A 197 -16.56 3.13 7.71
N GLU A 198 -17.39 2.26 8.29
CA GLU A 198 -17.08 1.57 9.53
C GLU A 198 -17.21 0.06 9.31
N SER A 199 -16.13 -0.69 9.52
CA SER A 199 -16.05 -2.13 9.24
C SER A 199 -15.53 -2.92 10.43
N THR A 200 -16.07 -4.12 10.58
CA THR A 200 -15.55 -5.15 11.49
C THR A 200 -14.50 -6.06 10.83
N ASP A 201 -14.17 -5.77 9.58
CA ASP A 201 -13.12 -6.39 8.80
C ASP A 201 -12.51 -5.30 7.87
N ASN A 202 -12.32 -5.54 6.57
CA ASN A 202 -11.81 -4.56 5.63
C ASN A 202 -12.80 -3.40 5.39
N GLY A 203 -12.27 -2.20 5.18
CA GLY A 203 -13.10 -1.04 4.85
C GLY A 203 -13.65 -1.12 3.42
N ILE A 204 -12.75 -1.10 2.44
CA ILE A 204 -13.07 -1.14 1.01
C ILE A 204 -12.09 -2.10 0.32
N THR A 205 -12.63 -3.12 -0.35
CA THR A 205 -11.84 -4.13 -1.09
C THR A 205 -12.23 -4.13 -2.57
N SER A 206 -11.23 -4.11 -3.45
CA SER A 206 -11.34 -4.46 -4.86
C SER A 206 -10.46 -5.67 -5.16
N LYS A 207 -11.00 -6.67 -5.85
CA LYS A 207 -10.19 -7.80 -6.33
C LYS A 207 -9.58 -7.53 -7.72
N ASP A 208 -9.52 -6.24 -8.09
CA ASP A 208 -8.87 -5.68 -9.27
C ASP A 208 -8.28 -4.31 -8.88
N ASP A 209 -8.45 -3.25 -9.65
CA ASP A 209 -7.97 -1.89 -9.35
C ASP A 209 -8.86 -1.10 -8.37
N LEU A 210 -8.26 -0.42 -7.41
CA LEU A 210 -8.94 0.56 -6.55
C LEU A 210 -8.36 1.97 -6.78
N LYS A 211 -9.19 2.92 -7.22
CA LYS A 211 -8.78 4.30 -7.49
C LYS A 211 -9.49 5.30 -6.59
N VAL A 212 -8.76 6.32 -6.13
CA VAL A 212 -9.32 7.47 -5.41
C VAL A 212 -8.89 8.75 -6.11
N THR A 213 -9.85 9.51 -6.62
CA THR A 213 -9.54 10.73 -7.39
C THR A 213 -10.11 12.01 -6.80
N GLY A 214 -10.95 11.91 -5.76
CA GLY A 214 -11.54 13.05 -5.05
C GLY A 214 -12.45 12.59 -3.92
N GLY A 215 -13.16 13.53 -3.28
CA GLY A 215 -14.03 13.25 -2.13
C GLY A 215 -13.31 13.32 -0.78
N THR A 216 -14.09 13.08 0.28
CA THR A 216 -13.59 12.96 1.65
C THR A 216 -14.00 11.60 2.21
N TYR A 217 -13.05 10.83 2.68
CA TYR A 217 -13.27 9.48 3.21
C TYR A 217 -12.76 9.40 4.64
N VAL A 218 -13.61 8.87 5.52
CA VAL A 218 -13.26 8.54 6.91
C VAL A 218 -13.52 7.05 7.08
N ILE A 219 -12.46 6.27 7.19
CA ILE A 219 -12.53 4.81 7.20
C ILE A 219 -12.01 4.31 8.54
N THR A 220 -12.83 3.51 9.24
CA THR A 220 -12.43 2.76 10.42
C THR A 220 -12.64 1.28 10.13
N ALA A 221 -11.58 0.51 10.16
CA ALA A 221 -11.57 -0.91 9.80
C ALA A 221 -10.89 -1.75 10.88
N ALA A 222 -11.47 -2.89 11.21
CA ALA A 222 -10.87 -3.83 12.15
C ALA A 222 -9.79 -4.72 11.50
N ASN A 223 -9.58 -4.58 10.20
CA ASN A 223 -8.53 -5.19 9.41
C ASN A 223 -7.93 -4.11 8.50
N LYS A 224 -7.92 -4.25 7.17
CA LYS A 224 -7.34 -3.29 6.22
C LYS A 224 -8.27 -2.12 5.93
N GLY A 225 -7.71 -0.92 5.76
CA GLY A 225 -8.48 0.25 5.38
C GLY A 225 -8.97 0.20 3.92
N LEU A 226 -8.02 0.17 2.99
CA LEU A 226 -8.20 -0.06 1.56
C LEU A 226 -7.41 -1.30 1.16
N GLU A 227 -8.03 -2.21 0.41
CA GLU A 227 -7.40 -3.40 -0.12
C GLU A 227 -7.64 -3.49 -1.63
N ALA A 228 -6.62 -3.85 -2.39
CA ALA A 228 -6.75 -4.17 -3.81
C ALA A 228 -5.80 -5.31 -4.21
N ASN A 229 -6.21 -6.14 -5.18
CA ASN A 229 -5.32 -7.17 -5.69
C ASN A 229 -4.32 -6.56 -6.70
N ASP A 230 -4.80 -5.79 -7.69
CA ASP A 230 -3.94 -5.30 -8.75
C ASP A 230 -3.27 -3.98 -8.39
N SER A 231 -4.04 -2.98 -7.95
CA SER A 231 -3.43 -1.71 -7.53
C SER A 231 -4.33 -0.82 -6.68
N ILE A 232 -3.68 0.04 -5.87
CA ILE A 232 -4.30 1.22 -5.25
C ILE A 232 -3.68 2.47 -5.87
N ARG A 233 -4.52 3.33 -6.49
CA ARG A 233 -4.05 4.56 -7.15
C ARG A 233 -4.79 5.78 -6.60
N ILE A 234 -4.05 6.78 -6.11
CA ILE A 234 -4.63 7.98 -5.52
C ILE A 234 -4.14 9.22 -6.25
N ALA A 235 -5.06 9.95 -6.90
CA ALA A 235 -4.78 11.22 -7.55
C ALA A 235 -5.20 12.42 -6.71
N GLY A 236 -6.10 12.24 -5.75
CA GLY A 236 -6.64 13.33 -4.94
C GLY A 236 -7.65 12.87 -3.90
N GLY A 237 -8.29 13.83 -3.24
CA GLY A 237 -9.22 13.57 -2.15
C GLY A 237 -8.56 13.73 -0.78
N LYS A 238 -9.39 13.61 0.25
CA LYS A 238 -8.97 13.58 1.63
C LYS A 238 -9.33 12.23 2.26
N LEU A 239 -8.32 11.48 2.68
CA LEU A 239 -8.47 10.17 3.31
C LEU A 239 -8.02 10.25 4.76
N THR A 240 -8.85 9.74 5.66
CA THR A 240 -8.49 9.49 7.06
C THR A 240 -8.81 8.04 7.35
N ILE A 241 -7.80 7.24 7.59
CA ILE A 241 -7.90 5.79 7.77
C ILE A 241 -7.39 5.44 9.16
N ASP A 242 -8.20 4.69 9.89
CA ASP A 242 -7.86 4.05 11.17
C ASP A 242 -8.10 2.54 11.00
N ALA A 243 -7.04 1.78 10.88
CA ALA A 243 -7.05 0.35 10.60
C ALA A 243 -6.32 -0.44 11.69
N THR A 244 -6.67 -1.72 11.88
CA THR A 244 -5.96 -2.57 12.85
C THR A 244 -4.79 -3.31 12.20
N ASP A 245 -4.89 -3.62 10.93
CA ASP A 245 -3.84 -4.18 10.08
C ASP A 245 -3.27 -3.04 9.22
N ASP A 246 -3.25 -3.16 7.89
CA ASP A 246 -2.70 -2.14 7.01
C ASP A 246 -3.66 -0.99 6.70
N GLY A 247 -3.11 0.18 6.46
CA GLY A 247 -3.89 1.31 5.96
C GLY A 247 -4.31 1.12 4.51
N LEU A 248 -3.35 0.97 3.62
CA LEU A 248 -3.50 0.65 2.20
C LEU A 248 -2.71 -0.64 1.91
N HIS A 249 -3.38 -1.63 1.33
CA HIS A 249 -2.79 -2.94 1.05
C HIS A 249 -3.05 -3.35 -0.40
N ALA A 250 -1.99 -3.46 -1.21
CA ALA A 250 -2.05 -3.89 -2.60
C ALA A 250 -1.27 -5.19 -2.79
N GLU A 251 -1.99 -6.32 -2.81
CA GLU A 251 -1.41 -7.67 -2.92
C GLU A 251 -2.41 -8.64 -3.55
N ASP A 252 -1.94 -9.48 -4.47
CA ASP A 252 -2.66 -10.66 -4.94
C ASP A 252 -1.91 -11.92 -4.47
N ASP A 253 -2.53 -12.71 -3.60
CA ASP A 253 -1.96 -13.96 -3.07
C ASP A 253 -1.59 -15.00 -4.16
N ASP A 254 -2.21 -14.90 -5.34
CA ASP A 254 -2.06 -15.83 -6.44
C ASP A 254 -1.09 -15.33 -7.55
N ASP A 255 -0.76 -14.02 -7.59
CA ASP A 255 0.09 -13.38 -8.60
C ASP A 255 1.00 -12.29 -8.01
N ASP A 256 2.24 -12.62 -7.69
CA ASP A 256 3.25 -11.71 -7.15
C ASP A 256 3.78 -10.68 -8.17
N THR A 257 3.23 -10.65 -9.38
CA THR A 257 3.59 -9.65 -10.42
C THR A 257 2.65 -8.45 -10.46
N THR A 258 1.59 -8.45 -9.64
CA THR A 258 0.64 -7.36 -9.42
C THR A 258 0.82 -6.74 -8.02
N GLY A 259 -0.14 -5.97 -7.56
CA GLY A 259 -0.08 -5.36 -6.23
C GLY A 259 0.85 -4.15 -6.18
N PHE A 260 0.46 -3.01 -6.80
CA PHE A 260 1.23 -1.76 -6.68
C PHE A 260 0.43 -0.60 -6.09
N ILE A 261 1.14 0.37 -5.52
CA ILE A 261 0.54 1.62 -5.02
C ILE A 261 1.12 2.81 -5.80
N TYR A 262 0.25 3.70 -6.29
CA TYR A 262 0.62 4.94 -6.95
C TYR A 262 -0.10 6.15 -6.36
N ILE A 263 0.66 7.10 -5.81
CA ILE A 263 0.14 8.32 -5.20
C ILE A 263 0.64 9.53 -6.00
N SER A 264 -0.25 10.23 -6.69
CA SER A 264 0.09 11.48 -7.39
C SER A 264 -0.43 12.73 -6.68
N GLY A 265 -1.24 12.58 -5.63
CA GLY A 265 -1.81 13.68 -4.86
C GLY A 265 -2.74 13.22 -3.74
N GLY A 266 -3.41 14.17 -3.10
CA GLY A 266 -4.32 13.92 -1.99
C GLY A 266 -3.77 14.35 -0.62
N ASP A 267 -4.66 14.37 0.38
CA ASP A 267 -4.37 14.58 1.80
C ASP A 267 -4.70 13.28 2.53
N ILE A 268 -3.68 12.47 2.80
CA ILE A 268 -3.80 11.10 3.28
C ILE A 268 -3.27 11.03 4.71
N THR A 269 -4.12 10.61 5.64
CA THR A 269 -3.74 10.33 7.02
C THR A 269 -4.09 8.89 7.33
N VAL A 270 -3.09 8.11 7.72
CA VAL A 270 -3.23 6.70 8.11
C VAL A 270 -2.76 6.53 9.53
N THR A 271 -3.54 5.79 10.32
CA THR A 271 -3.14 5.23 11.61
C THR A 271 -3.48 3.74 11.58
N CYS A 272 -2.48 2.89 11.76
CA CYS A 272 -2.62 1.43 11.71
C CYS A 272 -1.67 0.76 12.70
N GLN A 273 -1.73 -0.57 12.81
CA GLN A 273 -0.82 -1.33 13.67
C GLN A 273 0.31 -2.01 12.88
N ASP A 274 0.04 -2.33 11.62
CA ASP A 274 1.02 -2.89 10.68
C ASP A 274 1.44 -1.81 9.68
N ASP A 275 1.37 -2.00 8.38
CA ASP A 275 1.92 -1.06 7.41
C ASP A 275 0.93 0.04 7.04
N ALA A 276 1.40 1.31 7.07
CA ALA A 276 0.53 2.38 6.61
C ALA A 276 0.25 2.27 5.10
N MET A 277 1.24 1.80 4.32
CA MET A 277 1.08 1.45 2.90
C MET A 277 1.94 0.22 2.57
N HIS A 278 1.30 -0.86 2.15
CA HIS A 278 1.91 -2.11 1.72
C HIS A 278 1.64 -2.38 0.24
N ALA A 279 2.69 -2.66 -0.53
CA ALA A 279 2.58 -3.10 -1.92
C ALA A 279 3.49 -4.28 -2.23
N THR A 280 2.99 -5.27 -2.96
CA THR A 280 3.82 -6.41 -3.36
C THR A 280 4.95 -6.01 -4.31
N THR A 281 4.65 -5.19 -5.32
CA THR A 281 5.61 -4.84 -6.36
C THR A 281 6.22 -3.46 -6.15
N THR A 282 5.53 -2.41 -6.57
CA THR A 282 6.06 -1.05 -6.55
C THR A 282 5.18 -0.10 -5.73
N LEU A 283 5.83 0.81 -5.01
CA LEU A 283 5.17 1.93 -4.37
C LEU A 283 5.80 3.23 -4.88
N VAL A 284 4.99 4.05 -5.58
CA VAL A 284 5.45 5.30 -6.17
C VAL A 284 4.69 6.49 -5.59
N VAL A 285 5.42 7.49 -5.11
CA VAL A 285 4.87 8.75 -4.63
C VAL A 285 5.37 9.89 -5.49
N ASP A 286 4.48 10.47 -6.29
CA ASP A 286 4.74 11.63 -7.17
C ASP A 286 4.28 12.95 -6.54
N GLY A 287 3.55 12.90 -5.42
CA GLY A 287 3.05 14.08 -4.72
C GLY A 287 2.06 13.75 -3.59
N GLY A 288 1.42 14.79 -3.07
CA GLY A 288 0.44 14.68 -1.98
C GLY A 288 1.02 15.04 -0.61
N THR A 289 0.14 15.02 0.39
CA THR A 289 0.48 15.18 1.81
C THR A 289 0.12 13.88 2.52
N LEU A 290 1.13 13.17 3.02
CA LEU A 290 0.99 11.88 3.67
C LEU A 290 1.39 11.98 5.14
N ASN A 291 0.47 11.61 6.05
CA ASN A 291 0.72 11.51 7.48
C ASN A 291 0.47 10.06 7.91
N LEU A 292 1.54 9.32 8.08
CA LEU A 292 1.52 7.87 8.26
C LEU A 292 1.98 7.51 9.68
N THR A 293 1.20 6.66 10.35
CA THR A 293 1.54 6.12 11.66
C THR A 293 1.21 4.63 11.67
N GLY A 294 2.22 3.77 11.88
CA GLY A 294 2.07 2.32 11.84
C GLY A 294 3.25 1.56 12.42
N GLY A 295 3.27 0.27 12.17
CA GLY A 295 4.46 -0.57 12.28
C GLY A 295 5.50 -0.05 11.33
N GLU A 296 5.21 -0.15 10.05
CA GLU A 296 5.99 0.47 8.98
C GLU A 296 5.24 1.64 8.33
N GLY A 297 6.00 2.54 7.70
CA GLY A 297 5.41 3.67 6.98
C GLY A 297 5.07 3.32 5.54
N LEU A 298 6.07 2.94 4.76
CA LEU A 298 5.96 2.50 3.37
C LEU A 298 6.70 1.17 3.22
N GLU A 299 6.01 0.14 2.75
CA GLU A 299 6.59 -1.17 2.47
C GLU A 299 6.31 -1.58 1.01
N ALA A 300 7.34 -2.02 0.28
CA ALA A 300 7.21 -2.62 -1.05
C ALA A 300 8.50 -3.32 -1.49
N THR A 301 8.49 -3.98 -2.66
CA THR A 301 9.73 -4.47 -3.28
C THR A 301 10.54 -3.31 -3.87
N ASP A 302 9.90 -2.39 -4.61
CA ASP A 302 10.55 -1.20 -5.21
C ASP A 302 9.81 0.07 -4.78
N ILE A 303 10.50 0.95 -4.06
CA ILE A 303 9.92 2.20 -3.57
C ILE A 303 10.57 3.38 -4.28
N THR A 304 9.76 4.22 -4.91
CA THR A 304 10.21 5.45 -5.55
C THR A 304 9.44 6.67 -5.03
N ILE A 305 10.15 7.64 -4.47
CA ILE A 305 9.58 8.92 -4.02
C ILE A 305 10.13 10.02 -4.91
N ASN A 306 9.26 10.60 -5.75
CA ASN A 306 9.61 11.69 -6.66
C ASN A 306 9.34 13.07 -6.05
N ASP A 307 8.24 13.21 -5.30
CA ASP A 307 7.83 14.44 -4.60
C ASP A 307 6.85 14.11 -3.46
N GLY A 308 6.35 15.11 -2.74
CA GLY A 308 5.37 15.02 -1.67
C GLY A 308 5.86 15.59 -0.34
N ASP A 309 4.91 15.83 0.57
CA ASP A 309 5.16 16.17 1.98
C ASP A 309 4.76 14.97 2.84
N ILE A 310 5.74 14.15 3.20
CA ILE A 310 5.56 12.85 3.84
C ILE A 310 6.05 12.92 5.27
N THR A 311 5.18 12.57 6.22
CA THR A 311 5.51 12.44 7.64
C THR A 311 5.19 11.01 8.08
N ILE A 312 6.18 10.31 8.60
CA ILE A 312 6.10 8.93 9.06
C ILE A 312 6.44 8.87 10.54
N ASN A 313 5.59 8.19 11.31
CA ASN A 313 5.83 7.78 12.70
C ASN A 313 5.73 6.26 12.75
N ALA A 314 6.85 5.58 12.73
CA ALA A 314 6.91 4.13 12.66
C ALA A 314 7.47 3.52 13.96
N SER A 315 7.05 2.28 14.25
CA SER A 315 7.53 1.52 15.41
C SER A 315 8.44 0.36 15.01
N ASP A 316 8.46 0.00 13.74
CA ASP A 316 9.39 -0.95 13.11
C ASP A 316 10.23 -0.20 12.09
N ASP A 317 9.93 -0.16 10.80
CA ASP A 317 10.72 0.59 9.83
C ASP A 317 9.94 1.78 9.23
N GLY A 318 10.66 2.89 8.95
CA GLY A 318 10.01 4.06 8.37
C GLY A 318 9.67 3.85 6.89
N ILE A 319 10.64 3.42 6.09
CA ILE A 319 10.52 3.04 4.69
C ILE A 319 11.30 1.74 4.51
N ASN A 320 10.60 0.66 4.16
CA ASN A 320 11.16 -0.67 4.02
C ASN A 320 11.02 -1.20 2.58
N ALA A 321 12.14 -1.52 1.91
CA ALA A 321 12.13 -2.26 0.67
C ALA A 321 12.61 -3.70 0.91
N GLY A 322 11.66 -4.63 0.94
CA GLY A 322 11.88 -6.06 1.08
C GLY A 322 11.45 -6.84 -0.16
N GLN A 323 11.98 -8.05 -0.36
CA GLN A 323 11.55 -8.86 -1.49
C GLN A 323 10.18 -9.47 -1.25
N LYS A 324 9.16 -8.88 -1.85
CA LYS A 324 7.77 -9.38 -1.88
C LYS A 324 7.46 -10.00 -3.26
N SER A 325 8.12 -9.52 -4.31
CA SER A 325 7.93 -9.96 -5.71
C SER A 325 9.27 -10.27 -6.37
N ASP A 326 9.28 -11.27 -7.26
CA ASP A 326 10.40 -11.55 -8.15
C ASP A 326 10.36 -10.72 -9.46
N SER A 327 9.29 -9.94 -9.70
CA SER A 327 9.08 -9.17 -10.92
C SER A 327 9.89 -7.88 -11.00
N CYS A 328 10.34 -7.33 -9.87
CA CYS A 328 11.14 -6.12 -9.78
C CYS A 328 12.32 -6.27 -8.80
N ALA A 329 13.27 -5.36 -8.88
CA ALA A 329 14.43 -5.39 -8.00
C ALA A 329 14.11 -4.70 -6.67
N VAL A 330 14.63 -5.23 -5.57
CA VAL A 330 14.53 -4.59 -4.25
C VAL A 330 15.36 -3.31 -4.23
N GLN A 331 14.70 -2.17 -4.05
CA GLN A 331 15.38 -0.87 -4.00
C GLN A 331 14.51 0.26 -3.42
N ILE A 332 15.18 1.28 -2.92
CA ILE A 332 14.56 2.57 -2.59
C ILE A 332 15.22 3.67 -3.40
N THR A 333 14.43 4.48 -4.10
CA THR A 333 14.89 5.65 -4.85
C THR A 333 14.14 6.89 -4.38
N ILE A 334 14.87 7.89 -3.86
CA ILE A 334 14.33 9.19 -3.43
C ILE A 334 14.86 10.26 -4.37
N ASN A 335 13.98 10.81 -5.20
CA ASN A 335 14.29 11.84 -6.18
C ASN A 335 13.98 13.26 -5.68
N GLY A 336 13.01 13.39 -4.76
CA GLY A 336 12.53 14.69 -4.29
C GLY A 336 11.66 14.60 -3.04
N GLY A 337 10.86 15.63 -2.81
CA GLY A 337 9.93 15.72 -1.70
C GLY A 337 10.55 16.18 -0.37
N THR A 338 9.70 16.22 0.64
CA THR A 338 10.09 16.46 2.04
C THR A 338 9.60 15.30 2.88
N ILE A 339 10.53 14.52 3.39
CA ILE A 339 10.26 13.28 4.12
C ILE A 339 10.75 13.46 5.55
N ARG A 340 9.85 13.31 6.52
CA ARG A 340 10.13 13.38 7.96
C ARG A 340 9.79 12.04 8.57
N ILE A 341 10.78 11.39 9.17
CA ILE A 341 10.62 10.07 9.78
C ILE A 341 10.97 10.17 11.26
N THR A 342 10.05 9.71 12.10
CA THR A 342 10.25 9.56 13.53
C THR A 342 10.11 8.09 13.90
N MET A 343 11.21 7.50 14.38
CA MET A 343 11.25 6.12 14.81
C MET A 343 10.93 6.03 16.30
N ASN A 344 9.95 5.22 16.67
CA ASN A 344 9.51 5.04 18.04
C ASN A 344 9.89 3.66 18.62
N GLY A 345 10.49 2.79 17.79
CA GLY A 345 10.90 1.44 18.16
C GLY A 345 12.33 1.35 18.69
N PHE A 346 12.69 0.13 19.10
CA PHE A 346 14.04 -0.27 19.45
C PHE A 346 14.52 -1.22 18.35
N ASP A 347 15.72 -1.00 17.81
CA ASP A 347 16.30 -1.88 16.80
C ASP A 347 15.56 -1.79 15.44
N THR A 348 15.27 -0.56 15.02
CA THR A 348 14.41 -0.22 13.87
C THR A 348 15.09 0.84 13.04
N ASP A 349 14.92 0.77 11.72
CA ASP A 349 15.59 1.65 10.77
C ASP A 349 14.63 2.66 10.15
N ALA A 350 15.06 3.92 10.03
CA ALA A 350 14.21 4.92 9.39
C ALA A 350 14.06 4.65 7.89
N ILE A 351 15.09 4.11 7.26
CA ILE A 351 15.08 3.66 5.86
C ILE A 351 15.86 2.35 5.79
N ASP A 352 15.14 1.25 5.57
CA ASP A 352 15.71 -0.08 5.33
C ASP A 352 15.54 -0.50 3.87
N SER A 353 16.57 -1.06 3.29
CA SER A 353 16.51 -1.66 1.95
C SER A 353 17.30 -2.95 1.91
N ASN A 354 16.62 -4.07 1.76
CA ASN A 354 17.27 -5.34 1.47
C ASN A 354 17.93 -5.37 0.06
N GLY A 355 17.98 -4.23 -0.59
CA GLY A 355 18.57 -4.02 -1.91
C GLY A 355 19.36 -2.72 -2.00
N ALA A 356 19.17 -1.95 -3.06
CA ALA A 356 19.85 -0.69 -3.29
C ALA A 356 19.11 0.50 -2.69
N LEU A 357 19.85 1.48 -2.15
CA LEU A 357 19.31 2.77 -1.72
C LEU A 357 19.93 3.90 -2.54
N THR A 358 19.11 4.72 -3.20
CA THR A 358 19.57 5.87 -3.97
C THR A 358 18.83 7.14 -3.56
N VAL A 359 19.58 8.16 -3.13
CA VAL A 359 19.05 9.50 -2.84
C VAL A 359 19.60 10.47 -3.88
N ASN A 360 18.72 11.00 -4.74
CA ASN A 360 19.03 11.95 -5.80
C ASN A 360 18.69 13.40 -5.40
N GLY A 361 17.74 13.60 -4.50
CA GLY A 361 17.24 14.90 -4.12
C GLY A 361 16.33 14.87 -2.88
N GLY A 362 15.60 15.97 -2.67
CA GLY A 362 14.66 16.12 -1.56
C GLY A 362 15.29 16.52 -0.24
N THR A 363 14.46 16.56 0.80
CA THR A 363 14.87 16.75 2.19
C THR A 363 14.38 15.57 3.01
N ILE A 364 15.30 14.87 3.64
CA ILE A 364 15.02 13.71 4.51
C ILE A 364 15.44 14.09 5.93
N ASP A 365 14.50 14.15 6.85
CA ASP A 365 14.72 14.50 8.26
C ASP A 365 14.33 13.32 9.14
N ILE A 366 15.32 12.68 9.73
CA ILE A 366 15.19 11.45 10.52
C ILE A 366 15.43 11.76 11.99
N THR A 367 14.51 11.31 12.83
CA THR A 367 14.66 11.25 14.28
C THR A 367 14.54 9.78 14.72
N GLY A 368 15.63 9.18 15.19
CA GLY A 368 15.67 7.77 15.58
C GLY A 368 17.06 7.31 16.00
N GLN A 369 17.17 6.04 16.39
CA GLN A 369 18.46 5.44 16.79
C GLN A 369 19.25 4.95 15.58
N SER A 370 18.60 4.27 14.65
CA SER A 370 19.15 3.89 13.36
C SER A 370 18.52 4.72 12.25
N SER A 371 19.31 5.11 11.27
CA SER A 371 18.81 5.98 10.19
C SER A 371 18.74 5.26 8.86
N PHE A 372 19.71 4.39 8.57
CA PHE A 372 19.76 3.68 7.29
C PHE A 372 20.33 2.28 7.50
N ASP A 373 19.63 1.26 7.01
CA ASP A 373 20.20 -0.03 6.65
C ASP A 373 20.07 -0.27 5.15
N CYS A 374 21.02 -0.99 4.56
CA CYS A 374 21.02 -1.24 3.12
C CYS A 374 21.93 -2.42 2.81
N ASP A 375 21.36 -3.55 2.37
CA ASP A 375 22.13 -4.73 1.99
C ASP A 375 22.91 -4.55 0.69
N GLY A 376 22.44 -3.67 -0.17
CA GLY A 376 23.06 -3.38 -1.45
C GLY A 376 23.90 -2.12 -1.44
N LYS A 377 23.91 -1.41 -2.57
CA LYS A 377 24.68 -0.18 -2.73
C LYS A 377 23.88 1.04 -2.29
N ALA A 378 24.38 1.76 -1.28
CA ALA A 378 23.92 3.10 -0.97
C ALA A 378 24.58 4.15 -1.88
N THR A 379 23.76 5.04 -2.47
CA THR A 379 24.21 6.11 -3.36
C THR A 379 23.56 7.43 -2.96
N TYR A 380 24.40 8.45 -2.69
CA TYR A 380 23.95 9.80 -2.38
C TYR A 380 24.42 10.76 -3.46
N ASN A 381 23.51 11.23 -4.31
CA ASN A 381 23.80 12.12 -5.43
C ASN A 381 23.43 13.57 -5.14
N GLY A 382 22.50 13.82 -4.21
CA GLY A 382 22.00 15.16 -3.87
C GLY A 382 20.90 15.15 -2.83
N GLY A 383 20.36 16.35 -2.55
CA GLY A 383 19.36 16.56 -1.52
C GLY A 383 19.96 16.99 -0.18
N THR A 384 19.14 16.97 0.86
CA THR A 384 19.55 17.29 2.25
C THR A 384 19.11 16.14 3.16
N ILE A 385 20.05 15.57 3.88
CA ILE A 385 19.77 14.54 4.88
C ILE A 385 20.09 15.13 6.26
N ILE A 386 19.14 15.05 7.17
CA ILE A 386 19.26 15.48 8.56
C ILE A 386 18.99 14.26 9.44
N VAL A 387 19.87 13.94 10.33
CA VAL A 387 19.72 12.84 11.29
C VAL A 387 19.88 13.41 12.70
N ASN A 388 18.80 13.31 13.50
CA ASN A 388 18.78 13.83 14.87
C ASN A 388 19.19 15.32 14.97
N GLY A 389 18.78 16.12 13.97
CA GLY A 389 19.08 17.56 13.90
C GLY A 389 20.45 17.92 13.31
N GLU A 390 21.27 16.94 12.91
CA GLU A 390 22.60 17.14 12.32
C GLU A 390 22.55 16.84 10.82
N THR A 391 22.99 17.77 9.97
CA THR A 391 23.09 17.55 8.53
C THR A 391 24.24 16.58 8.22
N VAL A 392 23.93 15.51 7.47
CA VAL A 392 24.91 14.52 7.04
C VAL A 392 25.14 14.57 5.53
N ASN A 393 26.34 14.26 5.08
CA ASN A 393 26.74 14.30 3.67
C ASN A 393 27.02 12.92 3.07
N THR A 394 26.71 11.88 3.82
CA THR A 394 26.89 10.48 3.41
C THR A 394 25.79 9.65 4.03
N ILE A 395 25.32 8.65 3.31
CA ILE A 395 24.50 7.58 3.88
C ILE A 395 25.45 6.64 4.61
N THR A 396 25.29 6.53 5.93
CA THR A 396 26.07 5.60 6.75
C THR A 396 25.20 4.40 7.04
N ASN A 397 25.54 3.27 6.44
CA ASN A 397 24.85 2.01 6.68
C ASN A 397 25.10 1.55 8.12
N GLN A 398 24.08 1.37 8.90
CA GLN A 398 24.14 0.92 10.29
C GLN A 398 23.66 -0.53 10.35
N MET A 399 24.45 -1.46 9.76
CA MET A 399 24.17 -2.89 9.92
C MET A 399 23.95 -3.23 11.40
N MET A 400 22.79 -3.72 11.74
CA MET A 400 22.43 -4.23 13.05
C MET A 400 23.41 -5.30 13.51
N GLY A 401 24.13 -5.05 14.60
CA GLY A 401 25.05 -6.00 15.22
C GLY A 401 26.36 -5.46 15.73
N GLY A 402 26.62 -4.19 15.60
CA GLY A 402 27.79 -3.53 16.17
C GLY A 402 27.46 -2.77 17.45
N MET A 403 27.49 -3.39 18.62
CA MET A 403 27.79 -2.64 19.83
C MET A 403 29.02 -1.77 19.54
N GLY A 404 28.79 -0.47 19.35
CA GLY A 404 29.81 0.49 19.03
C GLY A 404 30.95 0.44 20.05
N MET A 405 32.03 -0.24 19.73
CA MET A 405 33.33 0.11 20.26
C MET A 405 33.73 1.41 19.55
N GLN A 406 33.35 2.52 20.16
CA GLN A 406 34.05 3.78 19.93
C GLN A 406 35.49 3.62 20.42
N GLY A 407 36.28 2.95 19.61
CA GLY A 407 37.70 2.76 19.77
C GLY A 407 38.43 3.79 18.93
N GLY A 408 38.95 4.80 19.60
CA GLY A 408 39.79 5.83 19.00
C GLY A 408 40.84 5.29 18.06
N HIS A 409 40.87 5.80 16.84
CA HIS A 409 42.05 5.73 15.97
C HIS A 409 43.15 6.53 16.61
N GLY A 410 43.98 5.83 17.43
CA GLY A 410 45.23 6.28 17.97
C GLY A 410 46.33 5.29 17.61
N ALA A 411 47.16 5.69 16.65
CA ALA A 411 48.56 5.31 16.49
C ALA A 411 48.90 3.82 16.58
N TRP A 412 48.87 3.12 15.46
CA TRP A 412 49.74 1.97 15.19
C TRP A 412 50.49 2.16 13.85
N ASP A 413 51.29 3.21 13.80
CA ASP A 413 52.38 3.31 12.84
C ASP A 413 53.68 3.30 13.66
N GLN A 414 54.56 2.38 13.37
CA GLN A 414 55.86 2.06 13.91
C GLN A 414 55.93 0.97 14.99
N MET A 415 56.00 -0.29 14.54
CA MET A 415 57.03 -1.20 15.04
C MET A 415 57.38 -2.20 13.94
N ASN A 416 58.62 -2.04 13.53
CA ASN A 416 59.39 -2.80 12.58
C ASN A 416 59.81 -4.16 13.20
N GLY A 417 59.60 -5.24 12.45
CA GLY A 417 60.39 -6.46 12.41
C GLY A 417 60.74 -7.14 13.72
N SER A 418 60.14 -8.30 13.95
CA SER A 418 60.87 -9.49 14.40
C SER A 418 59.99 -10.74 14.35
N GLU A 419 60.61 -11.79 13.93
CA GLU A 419 60.29 -13.17 13.64
C GLU A 419 59.15 -13.82 14.44
N MET A 420 58.31 -14.64 13.73
CA MET A 420 57.42 -15.64 14.31
C MET A 420 58.23 -16.77 14.97
N PRO A 421 57.87 -17.22 16.17
CA PRO A 421 58.26 -18.53 16.65
C PRO A 421 57.28 -19.61 16.17
N ALA A 422 57.87 -20.75 15.82
CA ALA A 422 57.22 -21.95 15.34
C ALA A 422 56.30 -22.63 16.38
N GLU A 423 55.40 -23.47 15.84
CA GLU A 423 54.47 -24.37 16.48
C GLU A 423 54.91 -24.96 17.84
N GLY A 424 54.07 -24.86 18.83
CA GLY A 424 54.17 -25.51 20.13
C GLY A 424 52.83 -26.05 20.61
N GLU A 425 52.84 -27.31 20.87
CA GLU A 425 51.83 -28.26 21.29
C GLU A 425 50.79 -27.75 22.30
N PHE A 426 49.51 -28.14 22.09
CA PHE A 426 48.41 -28.02 23.05
C PHE A 426 48.57 -29.09 24.17
N PRO A 427 48.45 -28.75 25.46
CA PRO A 427 48.33 -29.73 26.51
C PRO A 427 46.90 -30.29 26.54
N GLN A 428 46.78 -31.60 26.44
CA GLN A 428 45.62 -32.34 26.89
C GLN A 428 45.69 -32.44 28.42
N ASP A 429 44.61 -31.97 29.09
CA ASP A 429 43.98 -32.59 30.22
C ASP A 429 43.18 -31.59 31.07
N GLY A 430 41.90 -31.90 31.14
CA GLY A 430 41.18 -31.99 32.39
C GLY A 430 40.47 -30.79 32.99
N GLN A 431 39.16 -30.92 33.01
CA GLN A 431 38.23 -30.36 34.00
C GLN A 431 37.76 -28.90 33.81
N MET A 432 36.53 -28.83 33.31
CA MET A 432 35.69 -27.63 33.48
C MET A 432 35.26 -27.49 34.93
N PRO A 433 35.23 -26.26 35.49
CA PRO A 433 34.63 -26.00 36.78
C PRO A 433 33.07 -26.03 36.64
N GLN A 434 32.43 -26.69 37.56
CA GLN A 434 30.97 -26.65 37.74
C GLN A 434 30.50 -25.24 38.06
N MET A 435 29.57 -24.70 37.26
CA MET A 435 28.83 -23.52 37.63
C MET A 435 27.71 -23.91 38.61
N GLY A 436 27.67 -23.23 39.74
CA GLY A 436 26.66 -23.36 40.75
C GLY A 436 25.29 -22.91 40.27
N GLU A 437 24.28 -23.56 40.86
CA GLU A 437 22.85 -23.29 40.64
C GLU A 437 22.51 -21.84 40.95
N MET A 438 21.82 -21.17 40.00
CA MET A 438 21.12 -19.90 40.28
C MET A 438 19.66 -20.17 40.65
N PRO A 439 19.07 -19.36 41.57
CA PRO A 439 17.70 -19.56 41.98
C PRO A 439 16.71 -19.09 40.89
N SER A 440 15.66 -19.85 40.71
CA SER A 440 14.51 -19.54 39.89
C SER A 440 13.62 -18.49 40.54
N GLU A 441 13.61 -17.26 40.05
CA GLU A 441 12.48 -16.36 40.21
C GLU A 441 12.07 -15.78 38.86
N GLY A 442 10.76 -15.86 38.60
CA GLY A 442 10.16 -15.66 37.29
C GLY A 442 10.16 -14.23 36.80
N MET A 443 10.35 -14.11 35.49
CA MET A 443 9.82 -13.02 34.69
C MET A 443 9.15 -13.60 33.46
N GLN A 444 7.84 -13.38 33.37
CA GLN A 444 7.07 -13.53 32.15
C GLN A 444 7.47 -12.39 31.21
N GLY A 445 8.15 -12.71 30.15
CA GLY A 445 8.35 -11.85 29.00
C GLY A 445 7.75 -12.59 27.80
N GLY A 446 6.70 -12.06 27.22
CA GLY A 446 6.08 -12.60 26.02
C GLY A 446 6.90 -12.19 24.81
N HIS A 447 7.37 -13.18 24.09
CA HIS A 447 7.81 -13.02 22.70
C HIS A 447 6.66 -13.48 21.81
N HIS A 448 6.04 -12.58 21.11
CA HIS A 448 5.23 -12.89 19.93
C HIS A 448 6.10 -12.72 18.70
N GLY A 449 6.80 -13.78 18.34
CA GLY A 449 7.31 -13.96 16.99
C GLY A 449 6.26 -14.68 16.18
N GLY A 450 5.67 -14.02 15.21
CA GLY A 450 4.73 -14.60 14.26
C GLY A 450 5.44 -15.60 13.35
N MET A 451 5.19 -16.90 13.58
CA MET A 451 5.51 -17.93 12.59
C MET A 451 4.27 -18.17 11.74
N ARG A 452 4.35 -17.81 10.48
CA ARG A 452 3.42 -18.26 9.43
C ARG A 452 3.52 -19.78 9.25
N PRO A 453 2.41 -20.53 9.15
CA PRO A 453 2.41 -21.93 8.73
C PRO A 453 2.22 -22.00 7.20
N GLY A 454 3.28 -22.35 6.52
CA GLY A 454 3.20 -22.67 5.10
C GLY A 454 4.37 -23.54 4.69
N MET A 455 4.16 -24.87 4.65
CA MET A 455 4.65 -25.76 3.59
C MET A 455 4.31 -27.21 3.92
N ASN A 456 3.38 -27.73 3.16
CA ASN A 456 3.04 -29.14 3.07
C ASN A 456 4.15 -29.87 2.29
N GLY A 457 5.02 -30.55 2.97
CA GLY A 457 6.03 -31.44 2.41
C GLY A 457 5.72 -32.88 2.73
N ASN A 458 5.18 -33.57 1.77
CA ASN A 458 4.89 -35.01 1.78
C ASN A 458 6.18 -35.83 1.87
N MET A 459 6.40 -36.63 2.93
CA MET A 459 7.34 -37.73 2.93
C MET A 459 6.76 -38.95 3.64
N ASN A 460 6.60 -40.00 2.83
CA ASN A 460 6.25 -41.35 3.16
C ASN A 460 7.23 -42.06 4.14
N GLY A 461 6.67 -42.81 5.05
CA GLY A 461 7.13 -44.14 5.39
C GLY A 461 8.13 -44.27 6.53
N PHE A 462 7.65 -44.78 7.66
CA PHE A 462 8.20 -45.99 8.28
C PHE A 462 7.25 -46.51 9.35
N GLN A 463 6.85 -47.78 9.17
CA GLN A 463 6.11 -48.60 10.16
C GLN A 463 7.03 -48.99 11.33
N GLN A 464 6.52 -48.99 12.56
CA GLN A 464 6.80 -50.08 13.50
C GLN A 464 5.68 -50.26 14.53
N ASN A 465 5.36 -51.53 14.71
CA ASN A 465 4.37 -52.21 15.54
C ASN A 465 4.57 -52.03 17.07
N GLY A 466 3.47 -52.28 17.78
CA GLY A 466 3.49 -52.67 19.20
C GLY A 466 2.22 -52.30 19.95
N ASN A 467 1.20 -52.98 19.80
CA ASN A 467 0.49 -54.04 20.59
C ASN A 467 0.22 -53.71 22.08
N THR A 468 -1.04 -53.86 22.43
CA THR A 468 -1.78 -54.54 23.50
C THR A 468 -2.66 -53.68 24.42
N GLN A 469 -3.92 -54.01 24.33
CA GLN A 469 -4.95 -54.52 25.25
C GLN A 469 -5.73 -53.44 26.04
N GLN A 470 -7.01 -53.41 25.91
CA GLN A 470 -8.21 -54.25 26.24
C GLN A 470 -8.97 -53.71 27.48
N GLY A 471 -10.27 -53.65 27.35
CA GLY A 471 -11.26 -53.50 28.44
C GLY A 471 -12.47 -52.68 27.96
N THR A 472 -13.45 -53.23 27.26
CA THR A 472 -14.74 -53.82 27.73
C THR A 472 -15.44 -52.96 28.80
N THR A 473 -16.68 -52.61 28.77
CA THR A 473 -17.97 -53.17 28.37
C THR A 473 -19.07 -52.15 28.62
N GLU A 474 -20.06 -52.20 27.82
CA GLU A 474 -21.52 -52.35 27.91
C GLU A 474 -22.33 -51.09 28.19
N ASN A 475 -23.24 -50.75 27.35
CA ASN A 475 -24.55 -51.30 26.94
C ASN A 475 -25.73 -50.81 27.78
N SER A 476 -26.70 -50.23 27.18
CA SER A 476 -28.14 -50.44 27.20
C SER A 476 -28.91 -49.19 26.76
N THR A 477 -29.49 -49.23 25.63
CA THR A 477 -30.86 -49.62 25.21
C THR A 477 -32.00 -49.16 26.13
N THR A 478 -32.94 -48.44 25.58
CA THR A 478 -34.37 -48.71 25.44
C THR A 478 -35.13 -47.42 25.23
N GLN A 479 -35.70 -47.17 24.09
CA GLN A 479 -37.03 -47.44 23.53
C GLN A 479 -38.21 -46.79 24.25
N ASN A 480 -38.96 -46.13 23.41
CA ASN A 480 -40.41 -46.14 23.17
C ASN A 480 -41.28 -45.17 23.98
N SER A 481 -42.17 -44.50 23.43
CA SER A 481 -43.28 -44.59 22.54
C SER A 481 -44.33 -43.54 22.88
N THR A 482 -44.86 -42.95 21.83
CA THR A 482 -46.25 -42.80 21.39
C THR A 482 -47.26 -41.95 22.14
N THR A 483 -48.00 -41.29 21.25
CA THR A 483 -49.42 -40.82 21.28
C THR A 483 -49.64 -39.49 22.00
N GLY A 484 -50.37 -38.53 21.47
CA GLY A 484 -51.34 -38.46 20.43
C GLY A 484 -52.32 -37.33 20.74
N SER A 485 -52.92 -36.82 19.70
CA SER A 485 -54.20 -36.09 19.65
C SER A 485 -54.25 -34.64 20.17
N ASP A 486 -54.36 -33.67 19.28
CA ASP A 486 -55.60 -33.17 18.74
C ASP A 486 -56.37 -32.23 19.71
N THR A 487 -56.54 -31.01 19.36
CA THR A 487 -57.82 -30.29 19.14
C THR A 487 -57.62 -28.74 19.04
N THR A 488 -57.90 -28.26 17.87
CA THR A 488 -58.76 -27.11 17.48
C THR A 488 -59.05 -25.98 18.46
N GLN A 489 -59.00 -24.83 17.84
CA GLN A 489 -59.92 -23.70 17.72
C GLN A 489 -59.56 -22.34 18.38
N ASN A 490 -59.51 -21.41 17.45
CA ASN A 490 -60.10 -20.07 17.41
C ASN A 490 -60.04 -19.10 18.60
N PHE A 491 -59.37 -17.99 18.38
CA PHE A 491 -59.97 -16.71 18.03
C PHE A 491 -58.91 -15.82 17.40
#